data_0732724aa43bdce2ee303a9d5421bcce
#
_entry.id   0732724aa43bdce2ee303a9d5421bcce
#
_cell.length_a   1.000
_cell.length_b   1.000
_cell.length_c   1.000
_cell.angle_alpha   90.00
_cell.angle_beta   90.00
_cell.angle_gamma   90.00
#
_symmetry.space_group_name_H-M   'P 1'
#
loop_
_entity.id
_entity.type
_entity.pdbx_description
1 polymer ?
#
loop_
_entity_poly.entity_id
_entity_poly.type
_entity_poly.pdbx_seq_one_letter_code
_entity_poly.pdbx_strand_id
1 'polypeptide(L)'
;IKNLSYNNEFNEKNIKKTIEILSFFSKKIKSMNVFDYRCIATEACRSVVNPDFFIKKVKEKTDLNVEVITSSEEARLSMKSCRQYISKIKRFGMIFDIGGGSTELSCFTVKPNETITKSISYGVINYDEKCEIFTEEYVTNQLNHHFFNYFKELKNIRQEKFSAIGSCSTVTSLCCIFLNLPFYNPKKIEGFEMDFADVIRTINHIESQSDNTLENHPCIGSRYLLLKSGIKILKIIFNKFPIEKLIVTQKGLRDALAEEIIFKYEKNKIKQKT
;
A
#
# COMPACT_ATOMS: atom_id res chain seq x y z
N ILE A 1 12.51 0.75 -5.11
CA ILE A 1 13.74 0.79 -5.91
C ILE A 1 13.32 0.48 -7.33
N LYS A 2 13.34 1.49 -8.21
CA LYS A 2 12.98 1.39 -9.62
C LYS A 2 14.15 0.73 -10.39
N ASN A 3 13.87 -0.07 -11.41
CA ASN A 3 14.86 -0.74 -12.27
C ASN A 3 15.75 -1.73 -11.49
N LEU A 4 15.19 -2.86 -11.13
CA LEU A 4 16.00 -4.05 -10.86
C LEU A 4 16.73 -4.40 -12.15
N SER A 5 18.02 -4.79 -12.06
CA SER A 5 18.77 -5.27 -13.22
C SER A 5 18.09 -6.50 -13.83
N TYR A 6 18.44 -6.86 -15.08
CA TYR A 6 17.98 -8.07 -15.75
C TYR A 6 18.16 -9.35 -14.91
N ASN A 7 19.11 -9.33 -13.96
CA ASN A 7 19.43 -10.44 -13.06
C ASN A 7 18.68 -10.39 -11.72
N ASN A 8 17.64 -9.57 -11.55
CA ASN A 8 16.96 -9.33 -10.28
C ASN A 8 17.92 -8.83 -9.16
N GLU A 9 18.92 -8.04 -9.50
CA GLU A 9 19.85 -7.42 -8.55
C GLU A 9 19.57 -5.94 -8.37
N PHE A 10 19.91 -5.40 -7.21
CA PHE A 10 19.86 -3.96 -7.00
C PHE A 10 20.91 -3.23 -7.83
N ASN A 11 20.49 -2.26 -8.60
CA ASN A 11 21.37 -1.35 -9.32
C ASN A 11 22.20 -0.50 -8.34
N GLU A 12 23.52 -0.42 -8.52
CA GLU A 12 24.42 0.33 -7.62
C GLU A 12 24.02 1.80 -7.43
N LYS A 13 23.56 2.45 -8.50
CA LYS A 13 23.07 3.85 -8.43
C LYS A 13 21.88 3.97 -7.46
N ASN A 14 20.97 3.02 -7.50
CA ASN A 14 19.81 2.99 -6.61
C ASN A 14 20.18 2.65 -5.17
N ILE A 15 21.13 1.73 -4.98
CA ILE A 15 21.72 1.43 -3.65
C ILE A 15 22.30 2.72 -3.05
N LYS A 16 23.13 3.44 -3.82
CA LYS A 16 23.77 4.68 -3.35
C LYS A 16 22.74 5.72 -2.92
N LYS A 17 21.74 6.00 -3.77
CA LYS A 17 20.65 6.92 -3.43
C LYS A 17 19.87 6.52 -2.19
N THR A 18 19.58 5.22 -2.05
CA THR A 18 18.85 4.70 -0.88
C THR A 18 19.68 4.88 0.38
N ILE A 19 20.98 4.60 0.34
CA ILE A 19 21.91 4.79 1.46
C ILE A 19 22.00 6.28 1.85
N GLU A 20 22.04 7.19 0.90
CA GLU A 20 22.03 8.65 1.15
C GLU A 20 20.78 9.07 1.93
N ILE A 21 19.61 8.60 1.51
CA ILE A 21 18.34 8.87 2.19
C ILE A 21 18.31 8.25 3.59
N LEU A 22 18.73 7.00 3.73
CA LEU A 22 18.78 6.31 5.02
C LEU A 22 19.80 6.94 5.97
N SER A 23 20.91 7.46 5.45
CA SER A 23 21.90 8.22 6.24
C SER A 23 21.29 9.50 6.83
N PHE A 24 20.46 10.19 6.06
CA PHE A 24 19.72 11.34 6.56
C PHE A 24 18.79 10.93 7.72
N PHE A 25 18.01 9.87 7.56
CA PHE A 25 17.14 9.38 8.63
C PHE A 25 17.91 8.90 9.86
N SER A 26 19.04 8.19 9.68
CA SER A 26 19.90 7.76 10.78
C SER A 26 20.38 8.95 11.61
N LYS A 27 20.88 10.01 10.94
CA LYS A 27 21.30 11.24 11.62
C LYS A 27 20.13 11.87 12.40
N LYS A 28 18.95 11.89 11.81
CA LYS A 28 17.74 12.47 12.42
C LYS A 28 17.28 11.66 13.63
N ILE A 29 17.30 10.33 13.57
CA ILE A 29 17.00 9.43 14.69
C ILE A 29 17.96 9.71 15.85
N LYS A 30 19.26 9.84 15.58
CA LYS A 30 20.27 10.13 16.60
C LYS A 30 20.10 11.53 17.21
N SER A 31 19.86 12.56 16.39
CA SER A 31 19.70 13.95 16.85
C SER A 31 18.41 14.18 17.66
N MET A 32 17.39 13.39 17.44
CA MET A 32 16.12 13.49 18.17
C MET A 32 16.05 12.56 19.38
N ASN A 33 17.14 11.86 19.74
CA ASN A 33 17.19 10.89 20.82
C ASN A 33 16.03 9.88 20.79
N VAL A 34 15.74 9.35 19.57
CA VAL A 34 14.67 8.36 19.40
C VAL A 34 15.05 7.10 20.15
N PHE A 35 14.19 6.66 21.07
CA PHE A 35 14.48 5.51 21.95
C PHE A 35 14.27 4.14 21.29
N ASP A 36 13.39 4.05 20.28
CA ASP A 36 13.14 2.82 19.51
C ASP A 36 12.72 3.18 18.08
N TYR A 37 13.06 2.33 17.12
CA TYR A 37 12.67 2.47 15.72
C TYR A 37 12.58 1.10 15.05
N ARG A 38 11.82 1.01 13.96
CA ARG A 38 11.87 -0.13 13.03
C ARG A 38 12.12 0.38 11.63
N CYS A 39 13.08 -0.24 10.94
CA CYS A 39 13.38 0.01 9.54
C CYS A 39 13.08 -1.27 8.77
N ILE A 40 11.98 -1.27 8.05
CA ILE A 40 11.52 -2.46 7.32
C ILE A 40 11.76 -2.33 5.82
N ALA A 41 11.99 -3.46 5.17
CA ALA A 41 12.01 -3.61 3.73
C ALA A 41 10.97 -4.66 3.31
N THR A 42 10.36 -4.45 2.15
CA THR A 42 9.24 -5.24 1.66
C THR A 42 9.58 -5.90 0.32
N GLU A 43 8.67 -5.97 -0.63
CA GLU A 43 8.77 -6.70 -1.89
C GLU A 43 10.10 -6.50 -2.64
N ALA A 44 10.60 -5.28 -2.71
CA ALA A 44 11.86 -5.01 -3.43
C ALA A 44 13.06 -5.82 -2.88
N CYS A 45 13.09 -6.06 -1.55
CA CYS A 45 14.13 -6.89 -0.94
C CYS A 45 13.81 -8.39 -0.97
N ARG A 46 12.54 -8.76 -1.04
CA ARG A 46 12.14 -10.17 -1.20
C ARG A 46 12.39 -10.71 -2.61
N SER A 47 12.27 -9.83 -3.62
CA SER A 47 12.35 -10.20 -5.04
C SER A 47 13.76 -10.26 -5.60
N VAL A 48 14.77 -9.77 -4.88
CA VAL A 48 16.16 -9.81 -5.34
C VAL A 48 16.87 -11.09 -4.92
N VAL A 49 17.86 -11.49 -5.70
CA VAL A 49 18.66 -12.71 -5.46
C VAL A 49 19.55 -12.56 -4.23
N ASN A 50 20.05 -11.35 -3.94
CA ASN A 50 20.97 -11.12 -2.84
C ASN A 50 20.59 -9.86 -2.01
N PRO A 51 19.54 -9.92 -1.19
CA PRO A 51 19.15 -8.80 -0.34
C PRO A 51 20.19 -8.51 0.75
N ASP A 52 20.94 -9.52 1.22
CA ASP A 52 21.90 -9.41 2.33
C ASP A 52 23.02 -8.43 2.00
N PHE A 53 23.48 -8.39 0.76
CA PHE A 53 24.48 -7.43 0.33
C PHE A 53 24.01 -5.97 0.53
N PHE A 54 22.77 -5.68 0.14
CA PHE A 54 22.18 -4.36 0.34
C PHE A 54 22.01 -4.03 1.83
N ILE A 55 21.47 -4.97 2.60
CA ILE A 55 21.24 -4.82 4.05
C ILE A 55 22.56 -4.57 4.78
N LYS A 56 23.60 -5.33 4.45
CA LYS A 56 24.94 -5.16 5.01
C LYS A 56 25.50 -3.78 4.70
N LYS A 57 25.43 -3.33 3.43
CA LYS A 57 25.85 -1.97 3.03
C LYS A 57 25.08 -0.87 3.78
N VAL A 58 23.76 -1.04 3.96
CA VAL A 58 22.96 -0.08 4.75
C VAL A 58 23.45 -0.03 6.19
N LYS A 59 23.63 -1.19 6.84
CA LYS A 59 24.14 -1.27 8.22
C LYS A 59 25.50 -0.59 8.37
N GLU A 60 26.44 -0.90 7.49
CA GLU A 60 27.80 -0.33 7.52
C GLU A 60 27.81 1.20 7.34
N LYS A 61 26.95 1.74 6.47
CA LYS A 61 26.95 3.17 6.11
C LYS A 61 26.06 4.03 6.97
N THR A 62 25.03 3.46 7.60
CA THR A 62 23.97 4.22 8.28
C THR A 62 23.76 3.80 9.72
N ASP A 63 24.30 2.65 10.14
CA ASP A 63 24.03 2.00 11.43
C ASP A 63 22.57 1.57 11.65
N LEU A 64 21.73 1.66 10.61
CA LEU A 64 20.34 1.18 10.69
C LEU A 64 20.27 -0.34 10.51
N ASN A 65 19.42 -0.98 11.30
CA ASN A 65 19.07 -2.39 11.13
C ASN A 65 17.83 -2.49 10.24
N VAL A 66 17.99 -3.03 9.03
CA VAL A 66 16.90 -3.28 8.09
C VAL A 66 16.36 -4.68 8.30
N GLU A 67 15.08 -4.79 8.54
CA GLU A 67 14.33 -6.03 8.68
C GLU A 67 13.54 -6.28 7.38
N VAL A 68 13.78 -7.39 6.67
CA VAL A 68 12.95 -7.79 5.54
C VAL A 68 11.74 -8.53 6.09
N ILE A 69 10.57 -7.91 6.01
CA ILE A 69 9.34 -8.53 6.51
C ILE A 69 8.69 -9.42 5.45
N THR A 70 8.00 -10.47 5.91
CA THR A 70 7.23 -11.35 5.04
C THR A 70 6.00 -10.63 4.47
N SER A 71 5.46 -11.15 3.36
CA SER A 71 4.20 -10.65 2.79
C SER A 71 3.04 -10.75 3.79
N SER A 72 3.02 -11.81 4.62
CA SER A 72 2.01 -11.96 5.67
C SER A 72 2.11 -10.88 6.74
N GLU A 73 3.33 -10.52 7.15
CA GLU A 73 3.55 -9.45 8.12
C GLU A 73 3.19 -8.07 7.53
N GLU A 74 3.54 -7.83 6.27
CA GLU A 74 3.18 -6.61 5.55
C GLU A 74 1.65 -6.44 5.52
N ALA A 75 0.93 -7.48 5.17
CA ALA A 75 -0.52 -7.48 5.14
C ALA A 75 -1.16 -7.34 6.55
N ARG A 76 -0.58 -7.99 7.57
CA ARG A 76 -1.02 -7.82 8.96
C ARG A 76 -0.90 -6.37 9.43
N LEU A 77 0.22 -5.72 9.10
CA LEU A 77 0.45 -4.31 9.42
C LEU A 77 -0.50 -3.40 8.64
N SER A 78 -0.76 -3.68 7.38
CA SER A 78 -1.74 -2.95 6.56
C SER A 78 -3.14 -3.04 7.19
N MET A 79 -3.59 -4.23 7.57
CA MET A 79 -4.87 -4.37 8.29
C MET A 79 -4.90 -3.59 9.60
N LYS A 80 -3.82 -3.66 10.38
CA LYS A 80 -3.73 -2.95 11.65
C LYS A 80 -3.88 -1.44 11.47
N SER A 81 -3.22 -0.85 10.48
CA SER A 81 -3.30 0.57 10.18
C SER A 81 -4.73 1.06 9.84
N CYS A 82 -5.54 0.16 9.29
CA CYS A 82 -6.92 0.44 8.86
C CYS A 82 -7.98 0.06 9.91
N ARG A 83 -7.60 -0.44 11.08
CA ARG A 83 -8.52 -1.00 12.10
C ARG A 83 -9.70 -0.10 12.44
N GLN A 84 -9.46 1.22 12.52
CA GLN A 84 -10.52 2.19 12.83
C GLN A 84 -11.64 2.25 11.78
N TYR A 85 -11.36 1.87 10.52
CA TYR A 85 -12.34 1.86 9.44
C TYR A 85 -13.06 0.53 9.31
N ILE A 86 -12.43 -0.57 9.74
CA ILE A 86 -13.03 -1.92 9.74
C ILE A 86 -14.31 -1.92 10.57
N SER A 87 -14.32 -1.18 11.70
CA SER A 87 -15.50 -1.07 12.57
C SER A 87 -16.72 -0.41 11.91
N LYS A 88 -16.51 0.34 10.82
CA LYS A 88 -17.59 0.96 10.03
C LYS A 88 -18.21 0.00 9.02
N ILE A 89 -17.57 -1.13 8.76
CA ILE A 89 -18.01 -2.14 7.78
C ILE A 89 -18.92 -3.14 8.47
N LYS A 90 -20.10 -3.36 7.91
CA LYS A 90 -21.13 -4.17 8.57
C LYS A 90 -20.83 -5.65 8.54
N ARG A 91 -20.41 -6.22 7.41
CA ARG A 91 -20.23 -7.67 7.28
C ARG A 91 -19.03 -8.08 6.44
N PHE A 92 -18.95 -7.60 5.21
CA PHE A 92 -17.91 -7.95 4.26
C PHE A 92 -17.15 -6.72 3.84
N GLY A 93 -15.84 -6.84 3.76
CA GLY A 93 -15.01 -5.77 3.30
C GLY A 93 -13.64 -6.25 2.85
N MET A 94 -12.91 -5.31 2.29
CA MET A 94 -11.51 -5.52 1.95
C MET A 94 -10.67 -4.31 2.30
N ILE A 95 -9.39 -4.56 2.53
CA ILE A 95 -8.34 -3.55 2.55
C ILE A 95 -7.42 -3.86 1.40
N PHE A 96 -7.00 -2.84 0.68
CA PHE A 96 -5.97 -2.97 -0.33
C PHE A 96 -4.95 -1.84 -0.26
N ASP A 97 -3.70 -2.20 -0.55
CA ASP A 97 -2.58 -1.27 -0.69
C ASP A 97 -1.86 -1.58 -2.01
N ILE A 98 -1.95 -0.65 -2.97
CA ILE A 98 -1.25 -0.76 -4.25
C ILE A 98 0.13 -0.12 -4.07
N GLY A 99 1.12 -0.95 -3.80
CA GLY A 99 2.50 -0.56 -3.61
C GLY A 99 3.28 -0.40 -4.91
N GLY A 100 4.59 -0.17 -4.79
CA GLY A 100 5.48 -0.04 -5.94
C GLY A 100 5.69 -1.35 -6.70
N GLY A 101 5.95 -2.44 -5.97
CA GLY A 101 6.29 -3.77 -6.52
C GLY A 101 5.25 -4.84 -6.25
N SER A 102 4.31 -4.59 -5.33
CA SER A 102 3.26 -5.54 -4.94
C SER A 102 1.95 -4.83 -4.66
N THR A 103 0.89 -5.61 -4.59
CA THR A 103 -0.44 -5.17 -4.15
C THR A 103 -0.91 -6.14 -3.06
N GLU A 104 -1.11 -5.62 -1.87
CA GLU A 104 -1.63 -6.34 -0.73
C GLU A 104 -3.15 -6.24 -0.71
N LEU A 105 -3.81 -7.39 -0.54
CA LEU A 105 -5.26 -7.49 -0.42
C LEU A 105 -5.61 -8.32 0.80
N SER A 106 -6.47 -7.77 1.65
CA SER A 106 -7.02 -8.44 2.82
C SER A 106 -8.54 -8.37 2.76
N CYS A 107 -9.16 -9.50 2.44
CA CYS A 107 -10.62 -9.64 2.48
C CYS A 107 -11.02 -10.18 3.85
N PHE A 108 -12.05 -9.60 4.45
CA PHE A 108 -12.49 -9.98 5.78
C PHE A 108 -14.00 -10.04 5.90
N THR A 109 -14.45 -10.88 6.84
CA THR A 109 -15.83 -10.92 7.32
C THR A 109 -15.86 -10.44 8.77
N VAL A 110 -16.89 -9.68 9.12
CA VAL A 110 -17.05 -9.19 10.51
C VAL A 110 -17.66 -10.27 11.40
N LYS A 111 -18.51 -11.13 10.83
CA LYS A 111 -19.13 -12.28 11.50
C LYS A 111 -19.35 -13.40 10.49
N PRO A 112 -18.67 -14.57 10.60
CA PRO A 112 -17.57 -14.85 11.53
C PRO A 112 -16.36 -13.93 11.26
N ASN A 113 -15.48 -13.75 12.25
CA ASN A 113 -14.29 -12.91 12.11
C ASN A 113 -13.19 -13.68 11.35
N GLU A 114 -13.30 -13.70 10.03
CA GLU A 114 -12.37 -14.38 9.15
C GLU A 114 -11.65 -13.38 8.24
N THR A 115 -10.40 -13.64 7.95
CA THR A 115 -9.58 -12.79 7.08
C THR A 115 -8.74 -13.64 6.17
N ILE A 116 -8.80 -13.34 4.87
CA ILE A 116 -7.92 -13.90 3.85
C ILE A 116 -7.03 -12.77 3.34
N THR A 117 -5.73 -12.94 3.51
CA THR A 117 -4.75 -11.95 3.08
C THR A 117 -3.81 -12.53 2.04
N LYS A 118 -3.56 -11.78 0.98
CA LYS A 118 -2.61 -12.11 -0.08
C LYS A 118 -1.85 -10.86 -0.54
N SER A 119 -0.57 -11.08 -0.87
CA SER A 119 0.24 -10.14 -1.62
C SER A 119 0.42 -10.68 -3.03
N ILE A 120 0.17 -9.85 -4.01
CA ILE A 120 0.39 -10.15 -5.42
C ILE A 120 1.59 -9.31 -5.85
N SER A 121 2.63 -9.93 -6.42
CA SER A 121 3.86 -9.26 -6.88
C SER A 121 3.61 -8.41 -8.13
N TYR A 122 2.71 -7.46 -8.02
CA TYR A 122 2.23 -6.56 -9.06
C TYR A 122 1.88 -5.19 -8.47
N GLY A 123 2.65 -4.19 -8.81
CA GLY A 123 2.51 -2.82 -8.28
C GLY A 123 2.77 -1.77 -9.35
N VAL A 124 2.63 -0.49 -8.98
CA VAL A 124 2.68 0.63 -9.94
C VAL A 124 4.01 0.82 -10.66
N ILE A 125 5.12 0.31 -10.12
CA ILE A 125 6.44 0.42 -10.76
C ILE A 125 6.65 -0.72 -11.75
N ASN A 126 6.35 -1.95 -11.36
CA ASN A 126 6.57 -3.11 -12.22
C ASN A 126 5.42 -3.36 -13.21
N TYR A 127 4.34 -2.60 -13.14
CA TYR A 127 3.28 -2.61 -14.14
C TYR A 127 3.84 -2.32 -15.55
N ASP A 128 4.63 -1.27 -15.68
CA ASP A 128 5.21 -0.86 -16.97
C ASP A 128 6.44 -1.72 -17.36
N GLU A 129 7.22 -2.19 -16.37
CA GLU A 129 8.46 -2.94 -16.59
C GLU A 129 8.20 -4.41 -17.00
N LYS A 130 7.02 -4.94 -16.63
CA LYS A 130 6.67 -6.35 -16.82
C LYS A 130 5.38 -6.54 -17.63
N CYS A 131 5.02 -5.54 -18.43
CA CYS A 131 3.75 -5.50 -19.17
C CYS A 131 3.50 -6.74 -20.05
N GLU A 132 4.56 -7.42 -20.54
CA GLU A 132 4.45 -8.65 -21.33
C GLU A 132 4.15 -9.90 -20.49
N ILE A 133 4.55 -9.89 -19.20
CA ILE A 133 4.42 -11.05 -18.30
C ILE A 133 3.21 -10.88 -17.38
N PHE A 134 2.92 -9.66 -16.94
CA PHE A 134 1.85 -9.35 -15.98
C PHE A 134 0.68 -8.67 -16.69
N THR A 135 -0.07 -9.45 -17.42
CA THR A 135 -1.32 -9.01 -18.05
C THR A 135 -2.45 -8.83 -17.03
N GLU A 136 -3.49 -8.09 -17.39
CA GLU A 136 -4.73 -8.02 -16.61
C GLU A 136 -5.27 -9.43 -16.30
N GLU A 137 -5.11 -10.35 -17.23
CA GLU A 137 -5.48 -11.75 -17.08
C GLU A 137 -4.67 -12.45 -15.97
N TYR A 138 -3.36 -12.21 -15.88
CA TYR A 138 -2.53 -12.77 -14.81
C TYR A 138 -3.03 -12.32 -13.43
N VAL A 139 -3.22 -11.01 -13.22
CA VAL A 139 -3.71 -10.48 -11.94
C VAL A 139 -5.09 -11.03 -11.62
N THR A 140 -5.96 -11.08 -12.61
CA THR A 140 -7.30 -11.66 -12.52
C THR A 140 -7.26 -13.12 -12.07
N ASN A 141 -6.37 -13.93 -12.66
CA ASN A 141 -6.20 -15.34 -12.31
C ASN A 141 -5.65 -15.51 -10.89
N GLN A 142 -4.70 -14.67 -10.46
CA GLN A 142 -4.21 -14.66 -9.09
C GLN A 142 -5.34 -14.32 -8.09
N LEU A 143 -6.16 -13.31 -8.38
CA LEU A 143 -7.30 -12.96 -7.55
C LEU A 143 -8.31 -14.11 -7.47
N ASN A 144 -8.67 -14.70 -8.60
CA ASN A 144 -9.60 -15.83 -8.64
C ASN A 144 -9.09 -17.02 -7.82
N HIS A 145 -7.82 -17.37 -7.98
CA HIS A 145 -7.20 -18.49 -7.26
C HIS A 145 -7.18 -18.25 -5.75
N HIS A 146 -6.73 -17.07 -5.33
CA HIS A 146 -6.53 -16.78 -3.90
C HIS A 146 -7.81 -16.49 -3.14
N PHE A 147 -8.83 -15.93 -3.80
CA PHE A 147 -10.08 -15.50 -3.16
C PHE A 147 -11.30 -16.32 -3.62
N PHE A 148 -11.09 -17.51 -4.20
CA PHE A 148 -12.16 -18.35 -4.74
C PHE A 148 -13.29 -18.62 -3.73
N ASN A 149 -12.96 -19.06 -2.53
CA ASN A 149 -13.95 -19.35 -1.50
C ASN A 149 -14.67 -18.08 -1.04
N TYR A 150 -13.94 -16.99 -0.90
CA TYR A 150 -14.50 -15.69 -0.53
C TYR A 150 -15.50 -15.18 -1.59
N PHE A 151 -15.15 -15.32 -2.87
CA PHE A 151 -16.07 -14.98 -3.96
C PHE A 151 -17.33 -15.88 -3.98
N LYS A 152 -17.19 -17.15 -3.62
CA LYS A 152 -18.34 -18.07 -3.51
C LYS A 152 -19.30 -17.63 -2.41
N GLU A 153 -18.79 -17.20 -1.27
CA GLU A 153 -19.60 -16.65 -0.19
C GLU A 153 -20.28 -15.33 -0.60
N LEU A 154 -19.53 -14.41 -1.25
CA LEU A 154 -20.08 -13.15 -1.74
C LEU A 154 -21.23 -13.34 -2.73
N LYS A 155 -21.17 -14.34 -3.61
CA LYS A 155 -22.26 -14.65 -4.56
C LYS A 155 -23.58 -15.01 -3.90
N ASN A 156 -23.53 -15.57 -2.70
CA ASN A 156 -24.70 -15.92 -1.91
C ASN A 156 -25.34 -14.71 -1.21
N ILE A 157 -24.71 -13.52 -1.29
CA ILE A 157 -25.09 -12.34 -0.53
C ILE A 157 -25.42 -11.20 -1.51
N ARG A 158 -26.48 -11.40 -2.27
CA ARG A 158 -26.89 -10.46 -3.36
C ARG A 158 -27.37 -9.06 -2.91
N GLN A 159 -27.43 -8.76 -1.61
CA GLN A 159 -28.01 -7.51 -1.10
C GLN A 159 -27.17 -6.78 -0.04
N GLU A 160 -25.96 -7.22 0.28
CA GLU A 160 -25.18 -6.56 1.30
C GLU A 160 -24.10 -5.65 0.72
N LYS A 161 -23.99 -4.45 1.29
CA LYS A 161 -23.00 -3.45 0.88
C LYS A 161 -21.58 -3.93 1.15
N PHE A 162 -20.78 -4.02 0.10
CA PHE A 162 -19.37 -4.34 0.17
C PHE A 162 -18.53 -3.06 0.15
N SER A 163 -17.72 -2.86 1.18
CA SER A 163 -16.88 -1.67 1.29
C SER A 163 -15.40 -2.02 1.19
N ALA A 164 -14.67 -1.20 0.49
CA ALA A 164 -13.22 -1.30 0.40
C ALA A 164 -12.54 -0.15 1.18
N ILE A 165 -11.39 -0.43 1.76
CA ILE A 165 -10.49 0.56 2.36
C ILE A 165 -9.23 0.59 1.50
N GLY A 166 -8.92 1.72 0.90
CA GLY A 166 -7.71 1.91 0.11
C GLY A 166 -6.67 2.74 0.85
N SER A 167 -5.48 2.18 1.06
CA SER A 167 -4.39 2.82 1.82
C SER A 167 -3.18 3.21 0.96
N CYS A 168 -3.36 3.44 -0.32
CA CYS A 168 -2.29 3.74 -1.27
C CYS A 168 -2.34 5.15 -1.86
N SER A 169 -1.22 5.57 -2.45
CA SER A 169 -1.11 6.88 -3.09
C SER A 169 -2.05 7.05 -4.29
N THR A 170 -2.40 5.98 -4.98
CA THR A 170 -3.40 5.99 -6.07
C THR A 170 -4.75 6.47 -5.55
N VAL A 171 -5.24 5.86 -4.46
CA VAL A 171 -6.53 6.18 -3.86
C VAL A 171 -6.55 7.59 -3.26
N THR A 172 -5.49 7.98 -2.57
CA THR A 172 -5.42 9.34 -1.99
C THR A 172 -5.35 10.42 -3.05
N SER A 173 -4.63 10.19 -4.18
CA SER A 173 -4.60 11.13 -5.30
C SER A 173 -5.97 11.22 -5.98
N LEU A 174 -6.65 10.09 -6.18
CA LEU A 174 -8.00 10.04 -6.74
C LEU A 174 -8.98 10.84 -5.87
N CYS A 175 -8.92 10.68 -4.56
CA CYS A 175 -9.76 11.45 -3.63
C CYS A 175 -9.45 12.97 -3.69
N CYS A 176 -8.18 13.35 -3.78
CA CYS A 176 -7.80 14.76 -3.94
C CYS A 176 -8.39 15.40 -5.20
N ILE A 177 -8.39 14.65 -6.31
CA ILE A 177 -8.96 15.11 -7.59
C ILE A 177 -10.47 15.21 -7.48
N PHE A 178 -11.14 14.19 -6.93
CA PHE A 178 -12.58 14.21 -6.69
C PHE A 178 -13.03 15.42 -5.88
N LEU A 179 -12.28 15.74 -4.81
CA LEU A 179 -12.53 16.90 -3.95
C LEU A 179 -12.05 18.24 -4.53
N ASN A 180 -11.46 18.23 -5.72
CA ASN A 180 -10.86 19.41 -6.37
C ASN A 180 -9.95 20.19 -5.42
N LEU A 181 -9.05 19.51 -4.71
CA LEU A 181 -8.18 20.13 -3.75
C LEU A 181 -7.05 20.92 -4.44
N PRO A 182 -6.80 22.18 -4.00
CA PRO A 182 -5.73 23.01 -4.57
C PRO A 182 -4.31 22.52 -4.20
N PHE A 183 -4.20 21.62 -3.21
CA PHE A 183 -2.97 20.94 -2.79
C PHE A 183 -3.34 19.69 -1.99
N TYR A 184 -2.38 18.78 -1.88
CA TYR A 184 -2.56 17.56 -1.08
C TYR A 184 -2.82 17.89 0.40
N ASN A 185 -4.00 17.54 0.88
CA ASN A 185 -4.41 17.80 2.28
C ASN A 185 -4.84 16.48 2.96
N PRO A 186 -3.93 15.89 3.76
CA PRO A 186 -4.21 14.62 4.46
C PRO A 186 -5.45 14.66 5.34
N LYS A 187 -5.73 15.76 6.00
CA LYS A 187 -6.87 15.89 6.90
C LYS A 187 -8.23 15.86 6.19
N LYS A 188 -8.27 16.28 4.92
CA LYS A 188 -9.51 16.28 4.13
C LYS A 188 -9.81 14.92 3.50
N ILE A 189 -8.79 14.13 3.24
CA ILE A 189 -8.94 12.82 2.57
C ILE A 189 -9.01 11.65 3.56
N GLU A 190 -8.47 11.81 4.77
CA GLU A 190 -8.43 10.73 5.76
C GLU A 190 -9.83 10.33 6.20
N GLY A 191 -10.19 9.07 5.94
CA GLY A 191 -11.50 8.52 6.23
C GLY A 191 -12.62 9.01 5.30
N PHE A 192 -12.28 9.70 4.20
CA PHE A 192 -13.26 10.13 3.21
C PHE A 192 -13.89 8.92 2.52
N GLU A 193 -15.19 8.95 2.31
CA GLU A 193 -15.95 7.86 1.69
C GLU A 193 -16.39 8.29 0.29
N MET A 194 -15.99 7.53 -0.72
CA MET A 194 -16.40 7.72 -2.10
C MET A 194 -17.34 6.59 -2.51
N ASP A 195 -18.45 6.92 -3.13
CA ASP A 195 -19.30 5.91 -3.75
C ASP A 195 -18.65 5.39 -5.04
N PHE A 196 -18.97 4.15 -5.43
CA PHE A 196 -18.41 3.52 -6.63
C PHE A 196 -18.55 4.42 -7.88
N ALA A 197 -19.73 5.04 -8.06
CA ALA A 197 -19.98 5.93 -9.19
C ALA A 197 -19.04 7.15 -9.22
N ASP A 198 -18.69 7.69 -8.04
CA ASP A 198 -17.76 8.81 -7.90
C ASP A 198 -16.33 8.39 -8.24
N VAL A 199 -15.93 7.20 -7.79
CA VAL A 199 -14.63 6.62 -8.12
C VAL A 199 -14.48 6.47 -9.63
N ILE A 200 -15.46 5.84 -10.31
CA ILE A 200 -15.43 5.62 -11.75
C ILE A 200 -15.44 6.95 -12.52
N ARG A 201 -16.26 7.91 -12.10
CA ARG A 201 -16.30 9.26 -12.71
C ARG A 201 -14.95 9.96 -12.63
N THR A 202 -14.30 9.86 -11.48
CA THR A 202 -12.99 10.47 -11.26
C THR A 202 -11.89 9.77 -12.07
N ILE A 203 -11.93 8.46 -12.18
CA ILE A 203 -11.03 7.68 -13.03
C ILE A 203 -11.18 8.11 -14.50
N ASN A 204 -12.39 8.16 -15.01
CA ASN A 204 -12.65 8.58 -16.39
C ASN A 204 -12.18 10.02 -16.65
N HIS A 205 -12.37 10.91 -15.68
CA HIS A 205 -11.83 12.27 -15.75
C HIS A 205 -10.31 12.28 -15.85
N ILE A 206 -9.60 11.50 -15.02
CA ILE A 206 -8.14 11.40 -15.07
C ILE A 206 -7.68 10.82 -16.41
N GLU A 207 -8.32 9.77 -16.90
CA GLU A 207 -7.95 9.12 -18.17
C GLU A 207 -8.19 10.03 -19.39
N SER A 208 -9.10 10.99 -19.31
CA SER A 208 -9.35 11.98 -20.37
C SER A 208 -8.34 13.13 -20.39
N GLN A 209 -7.51 13.31 -19.35
CA GLN A 209 -6.55 14.38 -19.25
C GLN A 209 -5.25 14.08 -20.00
N SER A 210 -4.60 15.11 -20.52
CA SER A 210 -3.25 14.98 -21.09
C SER A 210 -2.21 14.74 -19.97
N ASP A 211 -1.08 14.13 -20.33
CA ASP A 211 0.03 13.91 -19.41
C ASP A 211 0.52 15.23 -18.81
N ASN A 212 0.62 16.28 -19.61
CA ASN A 212 1.01 17.61 -19.16
C ASN A 212 0.03 18.19 -18.13
N THR A 213 -1.28 17.98 -18.31
CA THR A 213 -2.30 18.41 -17.34
C THR A 213 -2.13 17.68 -16.01
N LEU A 214 -1.90 16.37 -16.05
CA LEU A 214 -1.70 15.55 -14.86
C LEU A 214 -0.40 15.87 -14.14
N GLU A 215 0.69 16.10 -14.88
CA GLU A 215 2.00 16.48 -14.32
C GLU A 215 1.95 17.82 -13.61
N ASN A 216 1.19 18.77 -14.13
CA ASN A 216 1.01 20.09 -13.50
C ASN A 216 -0.09 20.13 -12.45
N HIS A 217 -0.80 19.03 -12.22
CA HIS A 217 -1.86 18.99 -11.21
C HIS A 217 -1.26 19.05 -9.78
N PRO A 218 -1.75 19.94 -8.89
CA PRO A 218 -1.13 20.20 -7.58
C PRO A 218 -1.12 19.00 -6.62
N CYS A 219 -2.01 18.03 -6.83
CA CYS A 219 -2.07 16.81 -6.01
C CYS A 219 -1.38 15.60 -6.65
N ILE A 220 -0.95 15.67 -7.91
CA ILE A 220 -0.36 14.56 -8.67
C ILE A 220 1.13 14.82 -8.93
N GLY A 221 1.43 15.87 -9.71
CA GLY A 221 2.79 16.24 -10.09
C GLY A 221 3.51 15.15 -10.87
N SER A 222 4.81 15.04 -10.67
CA SER A 222 5.67 14.05 -11.33
C SER A 222 5.29 12.57 -11.11
N ARG A 223 4.29 12.29 -10.28
CA ARG A 223 3.79 10.93 -10.03
C ARG A 223 2.68 10.48 -10.98
N TYR A 224 2.33 11.26 -12.00
CA TYR A 224 1.20 10.99 -12.88
C TYR A 224 1.28 9.62 -13.58
N LEU A 225 2.47 9.18 -13.99
CA LEU A 225 2.65 7.84 -14.57
C LEU A 225 2.30 6.73 -13.56
N LEU A 226 2.78 6.87 -12.31
CA LEU A 226 2.45 5.92 -11.25
C LEU A 226 0.95 5.91 -10.92
N LEU A 227 0.29 7.07 -11.00
CA LEU A 227 -1.16 7.16 -10.83
C LEU A 227 -1.90 6.41 -11.95
N LYS A 228 -1.48 6.57 -13.21
CA LYS A 228 -2.07 5.82 -14.33
C LYS A 228 -1.93 4.31 -14.16
N SER A 229 -0.74 3.83 -13.80
CA SER A 229 -0.51 2.41 -13.52
C SER A 229 -1.36 1.93 -12.34
N GLY A 230 -1.44 2.72 -11.28
CA GLY A 230 -2.27 2.42 -10.12
C GLY A 230 -3.78 2.37 -10.42
N ILE A 231 -4.27 3.24 -11.30
CA ILE A 231 -5.66 3.21 -11.76
C ILE A 231 -5.97 1.91 -12.52
N LYS A 232 -5.07 1.43 -13.37
CA LYS A 232 -5.27 0.16 -14.08
C LYS A 232 -5.40 -1.01 -13.09
N ILE A 233 -4.55 -1.07 -12.07
CA ILE A 233 -4.64 -2.08 -11.00
C ILE A 233 -5.95 -1.93 -10.21
N LEU A 234 -6.32 -0.71 -9.88
CA LEU A 234 -7.56 -0.40 -9.16
C LEU A 234 -8.80 -0.86 -9.93
N LYS A 235 -8.82 -0.65 -11.26
CA LYS A 235 -9.90 -1.13 -12.15
C LYS A 235 -10.02 -2.64 -12.11
N ILE A 236 -8.92 -3.39 -12.11
CA ILE A 236 -8.94 -4.85 -11.99
C ILE A 236 -9.55 -5.27 -10.65
N ILE A 237 -9.17 -4.64 -9.55
CA ILE A 237 -9.74 -4.91 -8.22
C ILE A 237 -11.25 -4.64 -8.24
N PHE A 238 -11.67 -3.50 -8.75
CA PHE A 238 -13.08 -3.10 -8.77
C PHE A 238 -13.94 -3.96 -9.69
N ASN A 239 -13.36 -4.51 -10.77
CA ASN A 239 -14.05 -5.45 -11.64
C ASN A 239 -14.27 -6.83 -10.98
N LYS A 240 -13.46 -7.18 -9.97
CA LYS A 240 -13.52 -8.47 -9.30
C LYS A 240 -14.36 -8.46 -8.03
N PHE A 241 -14.38 -7.35 -7.31
CA PHE A 241 -15.09 -7.23 -6.05
C PHE A 241 -16.30 -6.29 -6.21
N PRO A 242 -17.46 -6.62 -5.64
CA PRO A 242 -18.68 -5.82 -5.76
C PRO A 242 -18.63 -4.59 -4.84
N ILE A 243 -17.60 -3.76 -5.02
CA ILE A 243 -17.34 -2.59 -4.17
C ILE A 243 -18.41 -1.52 -4.45
N GLU A 244 -19.14 -1.14 -3.43
CA GLU A 244 -20.10 -0.02 -3.49
C GLU A 244 -19.50 1.27 -2.93
N LYS A 245 -18.60 1.12 -1.95
CA LYS A 245 -17.99 2.25 -1.25
C LYS A 245 -16.50 2.05 -1.06
N LEU A 246 -15.74 3.11 -1.31
CA LEU A 246 -14.30 3.19 -1.06
C LEU A 246 -14.03 4.16 0.11
N ILE A 247 -13.45 3.66 1.18
CA ILE A 247 -12.94 4.48 2.29
C ILE A 247 -11.46 4.77 2.01
N VAL A 248 -11.13 6.04 1.97
CA VAL A 248 -9.78 6.52 1.68
C VAL A 248 -8.98 6.70 2.97
N THR A 249 -7.77 6.16 3.02
CA THR A 249 -6.85 6.45 4.13
C THR A 249 -5.42 6.62 3.61
N GLN A 250 -4.66 7.44 4.30
CA GLN A 250 -3.21 7.57 4.08
C GLN A 250 -2.40 6.73 5.08
N LYS A 251 -3.09 6.11 6.07
CA LYS A 251 -2.44 5.24 7.03
C LYS A 251 -1.96 3.96 6.36
N GLY A 252 -0.76 3.55 6.70
CA GLY A 252 -0.13 2.37 6.12
C GLY A 252 0.82 1.70 7.09
N LEU A 253 1.78 0.94 6.58
CA LEU A 253 2.74 0.15 7.36
C LEU A 253 3.44 0.96 8.45
N ARG A 254 3.91 2.17 8.14
CA ARG A 254 4.62 3.04 9.09
C ARG A 254 3.76 3.42 10.30
N ASP A 255 2.45 3.63 10.08
CA ASP A 255 1.51 4.00 11.15
C ASP A 255 1.29 2.82 12.08
N ALA A 256 1.11 1.61 11.52
CA ALA A 256 1.00 0.38 12.29
C ALA A 256 2.27 0.07 13.09
N LEU A 257 3.45 0.30 12.50
CA LEU A 257 4.74 0.13 13.20
C LEU A 257 4.88 1.12 14.35
N ALA A 258 4.55 2.38 14.14
CA ALA A 258 4.58 3.40 15.19
C ALA A 258 3.65 3.03 16.35
N GLU A 259 2.42 2.58 16.06
CA GLU A 259 1.48 2.09 17.09
C GLU A 259 2.06 0.88 17.86
N GLU A 260 2.77 -0.04 17.21
CA GLU A 260 3.40 -1.18 17.88
C GLU A 260 4.53 -0.75 18.83
N ILE A 261 5.35 0.19 18.41
CA ILE A 261 6.42 0.74 19.23
C ILE A 261 5.84 1.44 20.46
N ILE A 262 4.82 2.30 20.28
CA ILE A 262 4.14 3.01 21.36
C ILE A 262 3.53 2.03 22.35
N PHE A 263 2.77 1.04 21.87
CA PHE A 263 2.13 0.04 22.71
C PHE A 263 3.14 -0.77 23.54
N LYS A 264 4.25 -1.19 22.92
CA LYS A 264 5.34 -1.88 23.60
C LYS A 264 5.96 -1.02 24.71
N TYR A 265 6.19 0.26 24.43
CA TYR A 265 6.72 1.20 25.39
C TYR A 265 5.79 1.40 26.60
N GLU A 266 4.51 1.64 26.36
CA GLU A 266 3.50 1.82 27.42
C GLU A 266 3.39 0.56 28.31
N LYS A 267 3.37 -0.62 27.70
CA LYS A 267 3.32 -1.89 28.44
C LYS A 267 4.54 -2.10 29.34
N ASN A 268 5.73 -1.73 28.87
CA ASN A 268 6.96 -1.83 29.67
C ASN A 268 6.97 -0.82 30.81
N LYS A 269 6.44 0.38 30.60
CA LYS A 269 6.33 1.42 31.64
C LYS A 269 5.37 1.02 32.76
N ILE A 270 4.28 0.30 32.44
CA ILE A 270 3.35 -0.24 33.43
C ILE A 270 4.04 -1.32 34.26
N LYS A 271 4.76 -2.27 33.63
CA LYS A 271 5.49 -3.34 34.34
C LYS A 271 6.60 -2.86 35.26
N GLN A 272 7.16 -1.67 35.04
CA GLN A 272 8.19 -1.08 35.91
C GLN A 272 7.59 -0.34 37.14
N LYS A 273 6.28 -0.12 37.13
CA LYS A 273 5.57 0.55 38.21
C LYS A 273 4.82 -0.40 39.15
N THR A 274 4.72 -1.67 38.76
CA THR A 274 4.23 -2.79 39.57
C THR A 274 5.39 -3.59 40.13
#